data_f9cb8d5e50b4de19bdd481b80ba6af89
#
_entry.id   f9cb8d5e50b4de19bdd481b80ba6af89
#
_cell.length_a   1.000
_cell.length_b   1.000
_cell.length_c   1.000
_cell.angle_alpha   90.00
_cell.angle_beta   90.00
_cell.angle_gamma   90.00
#
_symmetry.space_group_name_H-M   'P 1'
#
loop_
_entity.id
_entity.type
_entity.pdbx_description
1 polymer ?
#
loop_
_entity_poly.entity_id
_entity_poly.type
_entity_poly.pdbx_seq_one_letter_code
_entity_poly.pdbx_strand_id
1 'polypeptide(L)'
;MKKSSGSQKGKSPSQLIDERIKELGDWRGKMLGRLRTLIKEADPDVVEEWKWRGVPVWSHDGLICTGETYKNIVKMTFAKGAALKDPSRLFNSSLDGNIRRAIDFHEEETIDEEALKTLVRAAVTLNKSKTKS
;
A
#
# COMPACT_ATOMS: atom_id res chain seq x y z
N MET A 1 2.52 -29.77 10.52
CA MET A 1 2.31 -29.07 10.39
C MET A 1 1.61 -28.38 10.65
N LYS A 2 1.46 -28.04 10.53
CA LYS A 2 1.00 -27.34 10.59
C LYS A 2 0.05 -26.77 10.41
N LYS A 3 -0.73 -26.37 10.65
CA LYS A 3 -1.46 -25.92 10.46
C LYS A 3 -2.09 -24.88 10.62
N SER A 4 -2.86 -24.63 10.91
CA SER A 4 -3.81 -23.60 10.97
C SER A 4 -3.13 -22.28 11.04
N SER A 5 -2.64 -21.83 12.12
CA SER A 5 -1.69 -20.75 12.00
C SER A 5 -0.55 -21.21 11.13
N GLY A 6 -0.47 -22.47 11.00
CA GLY A 6 0.40 -23.07 10.04
C GLY A 6 0.12 -22.62 8.62
N SER A 7 -1.09 -22.12 8.35
CA SER A 7 -1.41 -21.65 7.00
C SER A 7 -0.50 -20.52 6.54
N GLN A 8 0.07 -19.75 7.47
CA GLN A 8 0.96 -18.66 7.11
C GLN A 8 2.43 -19.06 7.11
N LYS A 9 2.74 -20.21 7.67
CA LYS A 9 4.12 -20.67 7.70
C LYS A 9 4.55 -21.10 6.31
N GLY A 10 5.74 -20.68 5.92
CA GLY A 10 6.29 -21.05 4.65
C GLY A 10 5.77 -20.23 3.48
N LYS A 11 4.83 -19.34 3.72
CA LYS A 11 4.32 -18.48 2.65
C LYS A 11 5.04 -17.15 2.68
N SER A 12 5.38 -16.65 1.49
CA SER A 12 5.99 -15.34 1.38
C SER A 12 4.94 -14.26 1.62
N PRO A 13 5.37 -13.04 1.97
CA PRO A 13 4.42 -11.94 2.05
C PRO A 13 3.63 -11.76 0.75
N SER A 14 4.29 -11.91 -0.40
CA SER A 14 3.59 -11.78 -1.69
C SER A 14 2.48 -12.82 -1.84
N GLN A 15 2.71 -14.04 -1.40
CA GLN A 15 1.69 -15.09 -1.44
C GLN A 15 0.53 -14.75 -0.51
N LEU A 16 0.81 -14.22 0.66
CA LEU A 16 -0.23 -13.82 1.61
C LEU A 16 -1.07 -12.68 1.06
N ILE A 17 -0.44 -11.74 0.37
CA ILE A 17 -1.17 -10.65 -0.29
C ILE A 17 -2.04 -11.20 -1.41
N ASP A 18 -1.52 -12.14 -2.22
CA ASP A 18 -2.31 -12.81 -3.25
C ASP A 18 -3.56 -13.43 -2.66
N GLU A 19 -3.41 -14.11 -1.53
CA GLU A 19 -4.53 -14.78 -0.88
C GLU A 19 -5.54 -13.76 -0.35
N ARG A 20 -5.05 -12.65 0.21
CA ARG A 20 -5.94 -11.61 0.71
C ARG A 20 -6.80 -11.01 -0.39
N ILE A 21 -6.19 -10.72 -1.54
CA ILE A 21 -6.90 -10.19 -2.69
C ILE A 21 -7.98 -11.17 -3.13
N LYS A 22 -7.64 -12.45 -3.18
CA LYS A 22 -8.57 -13.49 -3.58
C LYS A 22 -9.71 -13.66 -2.59
N GLU A 23 -9.39 -13.62 -1.30
CA GLU A 23 -10.40 -13.77 -0.25
C GLU A 23 -11.44 -12.67 -0.28
N LEU A 24 -11.03 -11.45 -0.61
CA LEU A 24 -11.96 -10.34 -0.65
C LEU A 24 -13.07 -10.56 -1.69
N GLY A 25 -12.71 -11.11 -2.85
CA GLY A 25 -13.67 -11.60 -3.82
C GLY A 25 -14.63 -10.59 -4.40
N ASP A 26 -14.47 -9.30 -4.09
CA ASP A 26 -15.35 -8.26 -4.58
C ASP A 26 -14.50 -7.09 -5.10
N TRP A 27 -15.12 -5.91 -5.23
CA TRP A 27 -14.43 -4.74 -5.78
C TRP A 27 -13.18 -4.39 -4.96
N ARG A 28 -13.18 -4.69 -3.65
CA ARG A 28 -12.02 -4.37 -2.81
C ARG A 28 -10.81 -5.18 -3.20
N GLY A 29 -11.02 -6.45 -3.56
CA GLY A 29 -9.93 -7.28 -4.05
C GLY A 29 -9.36 -6.75 -5.35
N LYS A 30 -10.24 -6.36 -6.27
CA LYS A 30 -9.79 -5.79 -7.55
C LYS A 30 -9.03 -4.47 -7.32
N MET A 31 -9.55 -3.62 -6.44
CA MET A 31 -8.90 -2.36 -6.14
C MET A 31 -7.53 -2.57 -5.52
N LEU A 32 -7.45 -3.42 -4.50
CA LEU A 32 -6.18 -3.70 -3.83
C LEU A 32 -5.17 -4.30 -4.82
N GLY A 33 -5.63 -5.20 -5.68
CA GLY A 33 -4.77 -5.79 -6.70
C GLY A 33 -4.25 -4.75 -7.68
N ARG A 34 -5.11 -3.80 -8.09
CA ARG A 34 -4.68 -2.74 -8.99
C ARG A 34 -3.67 -1.82 -8.33
N LEU A 35 -3.93 -1.43 -7.08
CA LEU A 35 -2.98 -0.61 -6.34
C LEU A 35 -1.63 -1.30 -6.21
N ARG A 36 -1.63 -2.60 -5.91
CA ARG A 36 -0.41 -3.39 -5.83
C ARG A 36 0.37 -3.34 -7.14
N THR A 37 -0.32 -3.52 -8.25
CA THR A 37 0.31 -3.48 -9.57
C THR A 37 0.96 -2.12 -9.81
N LEU A 38 0.24 -1.04 -9.49
CA LEU A 38 0.75 0.31 -9.69
C LEU A 38 1.97 0.60 -8.82
N ILE A 39 1.95 0.13 -7.57
CA ILE A 39 3.10 0.28 -6.68
C ILE A 39 4.33 -0.41 -7.28
N LYS A 40 4.15 -1.63 -7.77
CA LYS A 40 5.26 -2.39 -8.33
C LYS A 40 5.76 -1.81 -9.65
N GLU A 41 4.85 -1.22 -10.43
CA GLU A 41 5.24 -0.51 -11.65
C GLU A 41 6.04 0.74 -11.34
N ALA A 42 5.60 1.46 -10.30
CA ALA A 42 6.30 2.67 -9.89
C ALA A 42 7.69 2.36 -9.35
N ASP A 43 7.84 1.24 -8.67
CA ASP A 43 9.09 0.85 -8.04
C ASP A 43 9.27 -0.67 -8.15
N PRO A 44 9.95 -1.13 -9.22
CA PRO A 44 10.16 -2.57 -9.40
C PRO A 44 10.95 -3.24 -8.27
N ASP A 45 11.68 -2.46 -7.48
CA ASP A 45 12.49 -2.99 -6.38
C ASP A 45 11.77 -2.96 -5.05
N VAL A 46 10.50 -2.57 -5.02
CA VAL A 46 9.73 -2.50 -3.78
C VAL A 46 9.65 -3.88 -3.14
N VAL A 47 9.71 -3.89 -1.81
CA VAL A 47 9.60 -5.13 -1.02
C VAL A 47 8.19 -5.22 -0.46
N GLU A 48 7.55 -6.35 -0.69
CA GLU A 48 6.23 -6.60 -0.13
C GLU A 48 6.39 -7.30 1.22
N GLU A 49 5.62 -6.83 2.21
CA GLU A 49 5.65 -7.37 3.56
C GLU A 49 4.23 -7.62 4.03
N TRP A 50 4.12 -8.42 5.09
CA TRP A 50 2.84 -8.80 5.70
C TRP A 50 2.99 -8.56 7.19
N LYS A 51 2.30 -7.55 7.71
CA LYS A 51 2.52 -7.13 9.09
C LYS A 51 1.21 -6.99 9.85
N TRP A 52 1.33 -6.87 11.13
CA TRP A 52 0.24 -6.53 12.06
C TRP A 52 -1.01 -7.38 11.82
N ARG A 53 -0.81 -8.71 11.69
CA ARG A 53 -1.88 -9.69 11.55
C ARG A 53 -2.70 -9.51 10.29
N GLY A 54 -2.05 -9.20 9.20
CA GLY A 54 -2.75 -9.27 7.93
C GLY A 54 -2.82 -7.98 7.13
N VAL A 55 -1.84 -7.12 7.30
CA VAL A 55 -1.79 -5.88 6.53
C VAL A 55 -0.71 -5.98 5.47
N PRO A 56 -1.09 -5.86 4.18
CA PRO A 56 -0.10 -5.72 3.11
C PRO A 56 0.68 -4.42 3.28
N VAL A 57 2.00 -4.52 3.16
CA VAL A 57 2.91 -3.40 3.36
C VAL A 57 3.93 -3.40 2.24
N TRP A 58 4.30 -2.20 1.78
CA TRP A 58 5.33 -2.03 0.76
C TRP A 58 6.42 -1.13 1.31
N SER A 59 7.67 -1.57 1.13
CA SER A 59 8.84 -0.92 1.71
C SER A 59 9.96 -0.78 0.69
N HIS A 60 10.75 0.27 0.84
CA HIS A 60 11.99 0.46 0.08
C HIS A 60 12.82 1.45 0.89
N ASP A 61 13.88 0.93 1.54
CA ASP A 61 14.68 1.72 2.48
C ASP A 61 13.81 2.32 3.57
N GLY A 62 12.81 1.57 4.02
CA GLY A 62 11.84 1.99 5.01
C GLY A 62 10.43 1.84 4.47
N LEU A 63 9.47 2.04 5.35
CA LEU A 63 8.07 1.87 5.01
C LEU A 63 7.62 2.91 3.98
N ILE A 64 6.99 2.46 2.90
CA ILE A 64 6.39 3.33 1.88
C ILE A 64 4.91 3.52 2.20
N CYS A 65 4.14 2.44 2.13
CA CYS A 65 2.69 2.52 2.31
C CYS A 65 2.13 1.18 2.73
N THR A 66 0.88 1.22 3.16
CA THR A 66 0.11 0.03 3.52
C THR A 66 -1.17 0.01 2.71
N GLY A 67 -1.76 -1.18 2.57
CA GLY A 67 -3.06 -1.35 1.92
C GLY A 67 -4.01 -2.04 2.87
N GLU A 68 -5.01 -1.32 3.35
CA GLU A 68 -6.01 -1.87 4.26
C GLU A 68 -7.37 -1.88 3.59
N THR A 69 -8.19 -2.85 3.95
CA THR A 69 -9.52 -2.97 3.39
C THR A 69 -10.54 -2.92 4.52
N TYR A 70 -11.55 -2.11 4.31
CA TYR A 70 -12.68 -1.96 5.24
C TYR A 70 -13.95 -2.27 4.48
N LYS A 71 -15.09 -2.18 5.16
CA LYS A 71 -16.34 -2.59 4.54
C LYS A 71 -16.63 -1.83 3.25
N ASN A 72 -16.40 -0.53 3.23
CA ASN A 72 -16.78 0.32 2.11
C ASN A 72 -15.63 1.07 1.45
N ILE A 73 -14.41 0.83 1.89
CA ILE A 73 -13.23 1.52 1.30
C ILE A 73 -12.02 0.62 1.29
N VAL A 74 -11.12 0.91 0.36
CA VAL A 74 -9.75 0.43 0.40
C VAL A 74 -8.89 1.63 0.74
N LYS A 75 -8.10 1.52 1.80
CA LYS A 75 -7.28 2.64 2.29
C LYS A 75 -5.81 2.38 2.02
N MET A 76 -5.16 3.33 1.37
CA MET A 76 -3.73 3.29 1.14
C MET A 76 -3.10 4.40 1.97
N THR A 77 -2.30 4.02 2.97
CA THR A 77 -1.69 4.97 3.89
C THR A 77 -0.21 5.10 3.57
N PHE A 78 0.23 6.32 3.31
CA PHE A 78 1.65 6.61 3.10
C PHE A 78 2.28 6.97 4.44
N ALA A 79 3.32 6.22 4.81
CA ALA A 79 3.95 6.35 6.13
C ALA A 79 4.48 7.76 6.40
N LYS A 80 4.97 8.44 5.37
CA LYS A 80 5.51 9.78 5.49
C LYS A 80 4.76 10.76 4.60
N GLY A 81 3.45 10.52 4.45
CA GLY A 81 2.63 11.29 3.52
C GLY A 81 2.66 12.78 3.74
N ALA A 82 2.76 13.22 4.99
CA ALA A 82 2.77 14.65 5.29
C ALA A 82 4.00 15.37 4.72
N ALA A 83 5.07 14.64 4.45
CA ALA A 83 6.30 15.20 3.88
C ALA A 83 6.32 15.13 2.36
N LEU A 84 5.30 14.54 1.74
CA LEU A 84 5.24 14.38 0.30
C LEU A 84 4.45 15.52 -0.33
N LYS A 85 4.92 15.96 -1.49
CA LYS A 85 4.12 16.86 -2.31
C LYS A 85 3.06 16.06 -3.01
N ASP A 86 1.85 16.58 -3.04
CA ASP A 86 0.71 15.89 -3.62
C ASP A 86 -0.03 16.87 -4.54
N PRO A 87 0.60 17.21 -5.69
CA PRO A 87 0.02 18.23 -6.56
C PRO A 87 -1.34 17.82 -7.15
N SER A 88 -1.59 16.52 -7.27
CA SER A 88 -2.86 16.03 -7.80
C SER A 88 -3.91 15.84 -6.72
N ARG A 89 -3.57 16.17 -5.47
CA ARG A 89 -4.49 16.11 -4.33
C ARG A 89 -5.10 14.73 -4.15
N LEU A 90 -4.25 13.71 -4.18
CA LEU A 90 -4.71 12.33 -3.99
C LEU A 90 -5.08 12.06 -2.54
N PHE A 91 -4.33 12.61 -1.58
CA PHE A 91 -4.64 12.38 -0.18
C PHE A 91 -6.00 12.97 0.17
N ASN A 92 -6.87 12.15 0.68
CA ASN A 92 -8.22 12.56 1.07
C ASN A 92 -8.62 12.04 2.45
N SER A 93 -7.68 11.48 3.19
CA SER A 93 -7.92 10.92 4.50
C SER A 93 -6.69 11.14 5.36
N SER A 94 -6.88 11.17 6.67
CA SER A 94 -5.80 11.41 7.63
C SER A 94 -5.07 12.72 7.37
N LEU A 95 -5.81 13.74 6.93
CA LEU A 95 -5.22 15.02 6.52
C LEU A 95 -4.66 15.82 7.69
N ASP A 96 -5.10 15.52 8.92
CA ASP A 96 -4.59 16.18 10.10
C ASP A 96 -3.35 15.50 10.68
N GLY A 97 -2.93 14.40 10.08
CA GLY A 97 -1.76 13.67 10.55
C GLY A 97 -0.47 14.47 10.34
N ASN A 98 0.41 14.43 11.32
CA ASN A 98 1.70 15.12 11.21
C ASN A 98 2.70 14.32 10.37
N ILE A 99 2.48 13.04 10.20
CA ILE A 99 3.41 12.14 9.51
C ILE A 99 2.71 11.38 8.39
N ARG A 100 1.60 10.71 8.71
CA ARG A 100 0.90 9.86 7.75
C ARG A 100 -0.19 10.62 7.02
N ARG A 101 -0.42 10.23 5.78
CA ARG A 101 -1.55 10.68 4.98
C ARG A 101 -2.09 9.49 4.22
N ALA A 102 -3.37 9.49 3.93
CA ALA A 102 -3.99 8.33 3.32
C ALA A 102 -4.91 8.71 2.16
N ILE A 103 -5.15 7.73 1.29
CA ILE A 103 -6.11 7.82 0.21
C ILE A 103 -7.16 6.74 0.47
N ASP A 104 -8.41 7.16 0.58
CA ASP A 104 -9.54 6.24 0.66
C ASP A 104 -10.12 6.08 -0.73
N PHE A 105 -10.18 4.84 -1.21
CA PHE A 105 -10.78 4.53 -2.50
C PHE A 105 -12.13 3.87 -2.30
N HIS A 106 -13.13 4.36 -3.01
CA HIS A 106 -14.49 3.82 -2.97
C HIS A 106 -14.75 3.01 -4.23
N GLU A 107 -15.81 2.22 -4.20
CA GLU A 107 -16.06 1.18 -5.19
C GLU A 107 -16.01 1.67 -6.63
N GLU A 108 -16.61 2.79 -6.91
CA GLU A 108 -16.73 3.25 -8.31
C GLU A 108 -15.70 4.30 -8.68
N GLU A 109 -14.72 4.53 -7.80
CA GLU A 109 -13.73 5.55 -8.11
C GLU A 109 -12.69 5.07 -9.10
N THR A 110 -12.30 5.98 -9.97
CA THR A 110 -11.23 5.73 -10.93
C THR A 110 -9.92 6.21 -10.30
N ILE A 111 -8.89 5.38 -10.38
CA ILE A 111 -7.57 5.74 -9.86
C ILE A 111 -6.86 6.63 -10.89
N ASP A 112 -6.32 7.76 -10.43
CA ASP A 112 -5.38 8.55 -11.25
C ASP A 112 -4.04 7.83 -11.17
N GLU A 113 -3.84 6.90 -12.10
CA GLU A 113 -2.74 5.94 -12.01
C GLU A 113 -1.36 6.60 -12.11
N GLU A 114 -1.22 7.56 -13.02
CA GLU A 114 0.07 8.22 -13.17
C GLU A 114 0.41 9.08 -11.96
N ALA A 115 -0.58 9.78 -11.42
CA ALA A 115 -0.35 10.57 -10.21
C ALA A 115 0.02 9.67 -9.04
N LEU A 116 -0.64 8.52 -8.92
CA LEU A 116 -0.34 7.59 -7.83
C LEU A 116 1.08 7.03 -7.96
N LYS A 117 1.49 6.65 -9.15
CA LYS A 117 2.85 6.14 -9.36
C LYS A 117 3.88 7.23 -9.03
N THR A 118 3.61 8.46 -9.41
CA THR A 118 4.49 9.58 -9.09
C THR A 118 4.62 9.74 -7.58
N LEU A 119 3.51 9.61 -6.86
CA LEU A 119 3.51 9.73 -5.40
C LEU A 119 4.33 8.60 -4.76
N VAL A 120 4.20 7.38 -5.26
CA VAL A 120 4.98 6.24 -4.77
C VAL A 120 6.47 6.50 -5.00
N ARG A 121 6.84 6.97 -6.18
CA ARG A 121 8.24 7.27 -6.48
C ARG A 121 8.79 8.37 -5.57
N ALA A 122 7.98 9.37 -5.27
CA ALA A 122 8.38 10.42 -4.34
C ALA A 122 8.64 9.86 -2.95
N ALA A 123 7.82 8.92 -2.51
CA ALA A 123 8.01 8.28 -1.20
C ALA A 123 9.30 7.47 -1.16
N VAL A 124 9.63 6.78 -2.25
CA VAL A 124 10.89 6.03 -2.34
C VAL A 124 12.06 7.00 -2.28
N THR A 125 12.01 8.07 -3.04
CA THR A 125 13.07 9.08 -3.06
C THR A 125 13.30 9.68 -1.67
N LEU A 126 12.21 9.96 -0.97
CA LEU A 126 12.30 10.50 0.39
C LEU A 126 13.01 9.53 1.32
N ASN A 127 12.66 8.24 1.27
CA ASN A 127 13.30 7.24 2.10
C ASN A 127 14.79 7.13 1.79
N LYS A 128 15.15 7.14 0.51
CA LYS A 128 16.56 7.04 0.12
C LYS A 128 17.37 8.23 0.59
N SER A 129 16.80 9.43 0.54
CA SER A 129 17.53 10.61 0.98
C SER A 129 17.80 10.57 2.48
N LYS A 130 16.87 10.00 3.25
CA LYS A 130 17.05 9.86 4.70
C LYS A 130 18.08 8.82 5.06
N THR A 131 18.13 7.71 4.31
CA THR A 131 19.09 6.67 4.61
C THR A 131 20.52 7.08 4.28
N LYS A 132 20.68 8.03 3.37
CA LYS A 132 22.01 8.51 3.01
C LYS A 132 22.58 9.52 3.99
N SER A 133 21.72 10.10 4.79
CA SER A 133 22.20 11.04 5.77
C SER A 133 22.56 10.34 7.07
#